data_398d81b1eaf26b2b9ab23e3ae6883c15
#
_entry.id   398d81b1eaf26b2b9ab23e3ae6883c15
#
_cell.length_a   1.000
_cell.length_b   1.000
_cell.length_c   1.000
_cell.angle_alpha   90.00
_cell.angle_beta   90.00
_cell.angle_gamma   90.00
#
_symmetry.space_group_name_H-M   'P 1'
#
loop_
_entity.id
_entity.type
_entity.pdbx_description
1 polymer ?
#
loop_
_entity_poly.entity_id
_entity_poly.type
_entity_poly.pdbx_seq_one_letter_code
_entity_poly.pdbx_strand_id
1 'polypeptide(L)'
;MNDKKENFESNSNNEEINLKKEENENINNENNQLEINETPTLIVDSNNQNETINDFINADEFQKKEISKINRSKNSSKLLSLNEGLSEFSNLAISYFFKDMLKLSPSESSFFRSLISFPYIFQPLFGLISDLFPIYGYKRKTYLILCGSINFILWLILSFFDLSQFISVFILFFINLNSTFINACSGGILVEVSKKLTLTDKKLERFNASHAYKNVGMVISSIFRGFIIDLFGIKMNFMLAGVLSLFNVVGGIIYYESNLNKEKDEQNYQIIKNSNMNEIEDDNQQMNIQKNLSFFSVLNNKNILIPLFLVLFFSSTPSYFESSFYYLSDVKGFNPRNFGELTIYIMILMLIVSVLYKNYLKSFNKKKIIFWAILISFCCSCFFNIYIKFNLTSKIIVILSISLYVTIKSLCSKPMLDLAFLSCPKGFEGSVMGLFGSAMSFGKTISTFFGSLLTLYFKIEKNDYSNFNILIFVHNIISLSTMVGILFITDELLEMKNIGKIFNFKKNKNTNNNMEIGVDIYNENTKLKEVN
;
A
#
# COMPACT_ATOMS: atom_id res chain seq x y z
N MET A 1 -3.08 -41.18 -40.57
CA MET A 1 -2.33 -40.16 -39.79
C MET A 1 -2.99 -38.77 -39.84
N ASN A 2 -4.00 -38.62 -40.72
CA ASN A 2 -4.77 -37.35 -40.83
C ASN A 2 -5.96 -37.24 -39.88
N ASP A 3 -6.56 -38.36 -39.46
CA ASP A 3 -7.76 -38.32 -38.57
C ASP A 3 -7.49 -37.96 -37.09
N LYS A 4 -6.20 -37.95 -36.67
CA LYS A 4 -5.82 -37.51 -35.31
C LYS A 4 -5.51 -36.00 -35.18
N LYS A 5 -5.32 -35.30 -36.29
CA LYS A 5 -5.08 -33.83 -36.27
C LYS A 5 -6.39 -33.05 -36.24
N GLU A 6 -7.42 -33.50 -36.94
CA GLU A 6 -8.72 -32.82 -36.94
C GLU A 6 -9.46 -32.92 -35.57
N ASN A 7 -9.28 -34.03 -34.84
CA ASN A 7 -9.84 -34.18 -33.50
C ASN A 7 -9.10 -33.36 -32.41
N PHE A 8 -7.84 -32.93 -32.66
CA PHE A 8 -7.09 -32.09 -31.71
C PHE A 8 -7.43 -30.60 -31.88
N GLU A 9 -7.66 -30.15 -33.12
CA GLU A 9 -8.06 -28.76 -33.40
C GLU A 9 -9.55 -28.50 -33.04
N SER A 10 -10.43 -29.50 -33.15
CA SER A 10 -11.83 -29.35 -32.72
C SER A 10 -12.00 -29.31 -31.20
N ASN A 11 -11.14 -30.00 -30.43
CA ASN A 11 -11.16 -29.97 -28.98
C ASN A 11 -10.59 -28.64 -28.42
N SER A 12 -9.52 -28.10 -29.04
CA SER A 12 -8.96 -26.80 -28.59
C SER A 12 -9.90 -25.64 -28.86
N ASN A 13 -10.65 -25.64 -29.95
CA ASN A 13 -11.63 -24.63 -30.26
C ASN A 13 -12.88 -24.71 -29.33
N ASN A 14 -13.26 -25.91 -28.89
CA ASN A 14 -14.36 -26.11 -27.97
C ASN A 14 -13.98 -25.71 -26.53
N GLU A 15 -12.73 -25.88 -26.10
CA GLU A 15 -12.25 -25.40 -24.81
C GLU A 15 -12.14 -23.85 -24.79
N GLU A 16 -11.70 -23.24 -25.89
CA GLU A 16 -11.61 -21.76 -25.98
C GLU A 16 -13.01 -21.10 -26.04
N ILE A 17 -13.99 -21.77 -26.67
CA ILE A 17 -15.39 -21.31 -26.69
C ILE A 17 -16.04 -21.47 -25.31
N ASN A 18 -15.73 -22.56 -24.58
CA ASN A 18 -16.25 -22.76 -23.23
C ASN A 18 -15.61 -21.79 -22.22
N LEU A 19 -14.31 -21.50 -22.31
CA LEU A 19 -13.65 -20.48 -21.49
C LEU A 19 -14.24 -19.07 -21.71
N LYS A 20 -14.51 -18.71 -22.98
CA LYS A 20 -15.17 -17.43 -23.30
C LYS A 20 -16.65 -17.37 -22.85
N LYS A 21 -17.34 -18.52 -22.79
CA LYS A 21 -18.68 -18.60 -22.22
C LYS A 21 -18.66 -18.47 -20.70
N GLU A 22 -17.73 -19.14 -20.02
CA GLU A 22 -17.57 -19.01 -18.56
C GLU A 22 -17.10 -17.60 -18.13
N GLU A 23 -16.24 -16.93 -18.93
CA GLU A 23 -15.89 -15.52 -18.71
C GLU A 23 -17.11 -14.59 -18.90
N ASN A 24 -17.94 -14.82 -19.92
CA ASN A 24 -19.14 -14.02 -20.15
C ASN A 24 -20.26 -14.31 -19.13
N GLU A 25 -20.40 -15.54 -18.66
CA GLU A 25 -21.32 -15.88 -17.57
C GLU A 25 -20.83 -15.32 -16.24
N ASN A 26 -19.53 -15.28 -15.97
CA ASN A 26 -18.96 -14.62 -14.79
C ASN A 26 -19.13 -13.10 -14.84
N ILE A 27 -18.99 -12.47 -16.02
CA ILE A 27 -19.24 -11.03 -16.20
C ILE A 27 -20.73 -10.70 -16.03
N ASN A 28 -21.63 -11.56 -16.53
CA ASN A 28 -23.08 -11.39 -16.35
C ASN A 28 -23.51 -11.70 -14.92
N ASN A 29 -22.90 -12.67 -14.24
CA ASN A 29 -23.15 -12.94 -12.82
C ASN A 29 -22.56 -11.85 -11.91
N GLU A 30 -21.43 -11.21 -12.25
CA GLU A 30 -20.95 -10.02 -11.55
C GLU A 30 -21.91 -8.82 -11.71
N ASN A 31 -22.54 -8.66 -12.86
CA ASN A 31 -23.52 -7.60 -13.09
C ASN A 31 -24.87 -7.87 -12.41
N ASN A 32 -25.28 -9.15 -12.31
CA ASN A 32 -26.54 -9.54 -11.64
C ASN A 32 -26.42 -9.62 -10.11
N GLN A 33 -25.20 -9.69 -9.53
CA GLN A 33 -25.00 -9.65 -8.07
C GLN A 33 -24.93 -8.23 -7.48
N LEU A 34 -25.16 -7.19 -8.29
CA LEU A 34 -25.41 -5.82 -7.84
C LEU A 34 -26.90 -5.59 -7.50
N GLU A 35 -27.71 -6.64 -7.40
CA GLU A 35 -29.05 -6.51 -6.86
C GLU A 35 -28.97 -6.08 -5.39
N ILE A 36 -29.28 -4.81 -5.19
CA ILE A 36 -29.64 -4.23 -3.90
C ILE A 36 -30.94 -4.93 -3.49
N ASN A 37 -30.83 -5.89 -2.55
CA ASN A 37 -31.99 -6.49 -1.91
C ASN A 37 -32.69 -5.41 -1.05
N GLU A 38 -33.65 -4.74 -1.64
CA GLU A 38 -34.85 -4.19 -1.02
C GLU A 38 -35.74 -3.66 -2.13
N THR A 39 -36.55 -4.57 -2.71
CA THR A 39 -37.74 -4.13 -3.44
C THR A 39 -38.83 -3.85 -2.41
N PRO A 40 -39.29 -2.59 -2.28
CA PRO A 40 -40.54 -2.36 -1.59
C PRO A 40 -41.66 -2.99 -2.42
N THR A 41 -42.38 -3.94 -1.84
CA THR A 41 -43.64 -4.47 -2.39
C THR A 41 -44.65 -3.32 -2.41
N LEU A 42 -44.74 -2.62 -3.54
CA LEU A 42 -45.80 -1.65 -3.79
C LEU A 42 -47.07 -2.40 -4.20
N ILE A 43 -48.11 -2.26 -3.37
CA ILE A 43 -49.49 -2.60 -3.73
C ILE A 43 -49.92 -1.62 -4.84
N VAL A 44 -50.08 -2.13 -6.05
CA VAL A 44 -50.42 -1.33 -7.23
C VAL A 44 -51.90 -1.06 -7.25
N ASP A 45 -52.32 0.15 -6.94
CA ASP A 45 -53.65 0.65 -7.23
C ASP A 45 -53.76 1.00 -8.74
N SER A 46 -54.79 0.47 -9.41
CA SER A 46 -54.93 0.38 -10.86
C SER A 46 -55.24 1.71 -11.60
N ASN A 47 -55.12 2.88 -10.96
CA ASN A 47 -55.52 4.15 -11.57
C ASN A 47 -54.35 5.12 -11.94
N ASN A 48 -53.06 4.72 -11.74
CA ASN A 48 -51.93 5.60 -12.01
C ASN A 48 -50.80 4.92 -12.80
N GLN A 49 -51.12 4.23 -13.91
CA GLN A 49 -50.11 3.50 -14.71
C GLN A 49 -49.01 4.40 -15.32
N ASN A 50 -49.28 5.63 -15.60
CA ASN A 50 -48.29 6.55 -16.22
C ASN A 50 -47.32 7.16 -15.22
N GLU A 51 -47.73 7.38 -13.97
CA GLU A 51 -46.80 7.83 -12.89
C GLU A 51 -45.86 6.71 -12.45
N THR A 52 -46.38 5.48 -12.31
CA THR A 52 -45.55 4.32 -11.93
C THR A 52 -44.51 3.97 -12.99
N ILE A 53 -44.78 4.10 -14.29
CA ILE A 53 -43.83 3.85 -15.37
C ILE A 53 -42.74 4.92 -15.36
N ASN A 54 -43.04 6.19 -15.14
CA ASN A 54 -42.07 7.29 -15.05
C ASN A 54 -41.20 7.13 -13.80
N ASP A 55 -41.75 6.68 -12.68
CA ASP A 55 -40.98 6.40 -11.46
C ASP A 55 -40.03 5.21 -11.64
N PHE A 56 -40.43 4.15 -12.36
CA PHE A 56 -39.56 3.02 -12.71
C PHE A 56 -38.43 3.45 -13.65
N ILE A 57 -38.72 4.28 -14.68
CA ILE A 57 -37.69 4.79 -15.61
C ILE A 57 -36.71 5.70 -14.87
N ASN A 58 -37.19 6.57 -14.00
CA ASN A 58 -36.36 7.44 -13.16
C ASN A 58 -35.50 6.67 -12.17
N ALA A 59 -36.04 5.58 -11.57
CA ALA A 59 -35.29 4.70 -10.66
C ALA A 59 -34.18 3.93 -11.40
N ASP A 60 -34.44 3.42 -12.60
CA ASP A 60 -33.45 2.72 -13.43
C ASP A 60 -32.34 3.67 -13.91
N GLU A 61 -32.68 4.89 -14.31
CA GLU A 61 -31.71 5.92 -14.70
C GLU A 61 -30.86 6.36 -13.49
N PHE A 62 -31.45 6.49 -12.32
CA PHE A 62 -30.74 6.80 -11.07
C PHE A 62 -29.76 5.67 -10.69
N GLN A 63 -30.19 4.41 -10.76
CA GLN A 63 -29.30 3.25 -10.50
C GLN A 63 -28.14 3.20 -11.49
N LYS A 64 -28.37 3.42 -12.78
CA LYS A 64 -27.32 3.49 -13.81
C LYS A 64 -26.31 4.59 -13.53
N LYS A 65 -26.76 5.76 -13.09
CA LYS A 65 -25.89 6.88 -12.68
C LYS A 65 -25.02 6.51 -11.45
N GLU A 66 -25.59 5.88 -10.43
CA GLU A 66 -24.86 5.43 -9.24
C GLU A 66 -23.82 4.34 -9.56
N ILE A 67 -24.17 3.36 -10.37
CA ILE A 67 -23.24 2.31 -10.85
C ILE A 67 -22.09 2.97 -11.64
N SER A 68 -22.38 3.94 -12.49
CA SER A 68 -21.35 4.68 -13.24
C SER A 68 -20.38 5.42 -12.30
N LYS A 69 -20.87 6.08 -11.24
CA LYS A 69 -20.06 6.77 -10.22
C LYS A 69 -19.13 5.80 -9.49
N ILE A 70 -19.67 4.64 -9.08
CA ILE A 70 -18.89 3.58 -8.41
C ILE A 70 -17.82 3.03 -9.34
N ASN A 71 -18.14 2.76 -10.62
CA ASN A 71 -17.18 2.26 -11.59
C ASN A 71 -16.06 3.27 -11.90
N ARG A 72 -16.35 4.55 -11.98
CA ARG A 72 -15.35 5.62 -12.13
C ARG A 72 -14.40 5.64 -10.94
N SER A 73 -14.90 5.59 -9.71
CA SER A 73 -14.07 5.56 -8.50
C SER A 73 -13.22 4.28 -8.41
N LYS A 74 -13.76 3.12 -8.83
CA LYS A 74 -13.04 1.84 -8.93
C LYS A 74 -11.88 1.94 -9.94
N ASN A 75 -12.12 2.50 -11.12
CA ASN A 75 -11.10 2.64 -12.16
C ASN A 75 -10.00 3.65 -11.75
N SER A 76 -10.37 4.75 -11.11
CA SER A 76 -9.42 5.70 -10.51
C SER A 76 -8.52 5.01 -9.48
N SER A 77 -9.09 4.24 -8.55
CA SER A 77 -8.32 3.51 -7.53
C SER A 77 -7.33 2.52 -8.15
N LYS A 78 -7.72 1.78 -9.20
CA LYS A 78 -6.81 0.87 -9.93
C LYS A 78 -5.66 1.62 -10.58
N LEU A 79 -5.96 2.74 -11.26
CA LEU A 79 -4.97 3.57 -11.93
C LEU A 79 -3.98 4.18 -10.94
N LEU A 80 -4.45 4.72 -9.81
CA LEU A 80 -3.62 5.29 -8.76
C LEU A 80 -2.70 4.22 -8.14
N SER A 81 -3.24 3.02 -7.87
CA SER A 81 -2.43 1.91 -7.35
C SER A 81 -1.37 1.43 -8.35
N LEU A 82 -1.70 1.36 -9.64
CA LEU A 82 -0.73 1.06 -10.70
C LEU A 82 0.38 2.12 -10.73
N ASN A 83 0.00 3.40 -10.67
CA ASN A 83 0.95 4.51 -10.69
C ASN A 83 1.84 4.56 -9.45
N GLU A 84 1.33 4.18 -8.27
CA GLU A 84 2.15 4.01 -7.06
C GLU A 84 3.28 2.98 -7.29
N GLY A 85 3.01 1.89 -8.03
CA GLY A 85 4.03 0.93 -8.45
C GLY A 85 4.98 1.50 -9.50
N LEU A 86 4.46 2.25 -10.47
CA LEU A 86 5.28 2.89 -11.52
C LEU A 86 6.19 3.99 -10.96
N SER A 87 5.86 4.63 -9.85
CA SER A 87 6.70 5.68 -9.23
C SER A 87 8.08 5.16 -8.78
N GLU A 88 8.24 3.84 -8.56
CA GLU A 88 9.54 3.21 -8.30
C GLU A 88 10.53 3.32 -9.49
N PHE A 89 10.06 3.77 -10.64
CA PHE A 89 10.84 3.94 -11.86
C PHE A 89 12.05 4.86 -11.68
N SER A 90 11.91 5.94 -10.92
CA SER A 90 12.96 6.94 -10.70
C SER A 90 14.01 6.53 -9.66
N ASN A 91 13.75 5.51 -8.83
CA ASN A 91 14.62 5.17 -7.70
C ASN A 91 16.06 4.83 -8.09
N LEU A 92 16.25 4.08 -9.18
CA LEU A 92 17.59 3.75 -9.69
C LEU A 92 18.27 4.99 -10.29
N ALA A 93 17.53 5.83 -11.00
CA ALA A 93 18.04 7.06 -11.57
C ALA A 93 18.52 8.04 -10.50
N ILE A 94 17.84 8.10 -9.34
CA ILE A 94 18.28 8.92 -8.19
C ILE A 94 19.63 8.44 -7.65
N SER A 95 19.87 7.10 -7.53
CA SER A 95 21.18 6.58 -7.10
C SER A 95 22.28 6.94 -8.08
N TYR A 96 22.04 6.78 -9.38
CA TYR A 96 23.00 7.21 -10.42
C TYR A 96 23.17 8.74 -10.45
N PHE A 97 22.10 9.51 -10.25
CA PHE A 97 22.16 10.98 -10.17
C PHE A 97 23.05 11.44 -9.02
N PHE A 98 22.92 10.84 -7.84
CA PHE A 98 23.77 11.13 -6.69
C PHE A 98 25.23 10.75 -6.96
N LYS A 99 25.47 9.57 -7.53
CA LYS A 99 26.80 9.05 -7.78
C LYS A 99 27.53 9.78 -8.91
N ASP A 100 26.89 9.91 -10.09
CA ASP A 100 27.58 10.29 -11.33
C ASP A 100 27.44 11.79 -11.63
N MET A 101 26.27 12.39 -11.35
CA MET A 101 26.04 13.82 -11.60
C MET A 101 26.41 14.69 -10.41
N LEU A 102 25.94 14.37 -9.21
CA LEU A 102 26.28 15.13 -8.00
C LEU A 102 27.61 14.69 -7.36
N LYS A 103 28.18 13.57 -7.81
CA LYS A 103 29.46 13.02 -7.35
C LYS A 103 29.57 12.82 -5.83
N LEU A 104 28.44 12.48 -5.19
CA LEU A 104 28.36 12.22 -3.76
C LEU A 104 29.11 10.95 -3.36
N SER A 105 29.60 10.92 -2.12
CA SER A 105 30.09 9.70 -1.49
C SER A 105 28.93 8.73 -1.14
N PRO A 106 29.20 7.43 -0.89
CA PRO A 106 28.17 6.47 -0.49
C PRO A 106 27.42 6.88 0.79
N SER A 107 28.11 7.49 1.77
CA SER A 107 27.52 7.98 3.01
C SER A 107 26.60 9.18 2.78
N GLU A 108 27.04 10.18 2.00
CA GLU A 108 26.24 11.35 1.63
C GLU A 108 25.00 10.93 0.83
N SER A 109 25.12 10.01 -0.13
CA SER A 109 24.01 9.47 -0.89
C SER A 109 22.96 8.80 0.02
N SER A 110 23.40 7.98 0.98
CA SER A 110 22.51 7.39 1.97
C SER A 110 21.83 8.44 2.84
N PHE A 111 22.58 9.45 3.29
CA PHE A 111 22.06 10.55 4.10
C PHE A 111 20.98 11.33 3.34
N PHE A 112 21.28 11.79 2.13
CA PHE A 112 20.30 12.53 1.32
C PHE A 112 19.10 11.68 0.95
N ARG A 113 19.29 10.38 0.72
CA ARG A 113 18.15 9.47 0.51
C ARG A 113 17.25 9.36 1.74
N SER A 114 17.81 9.36 2.94
CA SER A 114 17.00 9.40 4.16
C SER A 114 16.24 10.72 4.28
N LEU A 115 16.90 11.85 3.96
CA LEU A 115 16.29 13.18 4.00
C LEU A 115 15.11 13.30 3.02
N ILE A 116 15.30 12.90 1.77
CA ILE A 116 14.22 12.96 0.76
C ILE A 116 13.07 11.99 1.06
N SER A 117 13.31 10.92 1.84
CA SER A 117 12.28 9.97 2.26
C SER A 117 11.56 10.37 3.55
N PHE A 118 12.04 11.39 4.25
CA PHE A 118 11.48 11.86 5.51
C PHE A 118 9.98 12.23 5.43
N PRO A 119 9.46 12.85 4.35
CA PRO A 119 8.03 13.17 4.24
C PRO A 119 7.09 11.98 4.39
N TYR A 120 7.51 10.75 4.10
CA TYR A 120 6.65 9.57 4.24
C TYR A 120 6.19 9.29 5.68
N ILE A 121 6.86 9.86 6.68
CA ILE A 121 6.46 9.80 8.09
C ILE A 121 5.11 10.49 8.31
N PHE A 122 4.86 11.58 7.57
CA PHE A 122 3.67 12.40 7.69
C PHE A 122 2.45 11.89 6.89
N GLN A 123 2.55 10.73 6.25
CA GLN A 123 1.46 10.18 5.45
C GLN A 123 0.10 10.11 6.18
N PRO A 124 0.00 9.70 7.48
CA PRO A 124 -1.26 9.71 8.19
C PRO A 124 -1.82 11.12 8.40
N LEU A 125 -0.93 12.11 8.64
CA LEU A 125 -1.33 13.51 8.81
C LEU A 125 -1.88 14.08 7.50
N PHE A 126 -1.29 13.74 6.36
CA PHE A 126 -1.79 14.19 5.06
C PHE A 126 -3.16 13.61 4.72
N GLY A 127 -3.45 12.39 5.18
CA GLY A 127 -4.79 11.82 5.12
C GLY A 127 -5.80 12.65 5.91
N LEU A 128 -5.45 13.04 7.14
CA LEU A 128 -6.29 13.90 7.97
C LEU A 128 -6.46 15.31 7.37
N ILE A 129 -5.37 15.89 6.84
CA ILE A 129 -5.43 17.21 6.19
C ILE A 129 -6.40 17.17 5.02
N SER A 130 -6.34 16.14 4.17
CA SER A 130 -7.25 16.02 3.03
C SER A 130 -8.72 15.89 3.43
N ASP A 131 -9.00 15.25 4.57
CA ASP A 131 -10.36 15.07 5.07
C ASP A 131 -10.90 16.33 5.77
N LEU A 132 -10.03 17.11 6.46
CA LEU A 132 -10.41 18.31 7.22
C LEU A 132 -10.46 19.58 6.37
N PHE A 133 -9.60 19.70 5.36
CA PHE A 133 -9.46 20.90 4.52
C PHE A 133 -9.82 20.61 3.06
N PRO A 134 -11.11 20.46 2.72
CA PRO A 134 -11.51 20.24 1.33
C PRO A 134 -11.23 21.47 0.46
N ILE A 135 -10.49 21.29 -0.64
CA ILE A 135 -10.20 22.36 -1.60
C ILE A 135 -11.31 22.37 -2.66
N TYR A 136 -11.97 23.52 -2.85
CA TYR A 136 -13.14 23.68 -3.75
C TYR A 136 -14.30 22.72 -3.45
N GLY A 137 -14.43 22.29 -2.19
CA GLY A 137 -15.46 21.33 -1.78
C GLY A 137 -15.13 19.86 -2.04
N TYR A 138 -13.91 19.54 -2.51
CA TYR A 138 -13.44 18.18 -2.73
C TYR A 138 -12.32 17.83 -1.75
N LYS A 139 -12.43 16.67 -1.09
CA LYS A 139 -11.46 16.20 -0.08
C LYS A 139 -10.17 15.66 -0.70
N ARG A 140 -10.27 14.88 -1.78
CA ARG A 140 -9.13 14.12 -2.32
C ARG A 140 -8.82 14.44 -3.77
N LYS A 141 -9.85 14.66 -4.58
CA LYS A 141 -9.74 14.92 -6.02
C LYS A 141 -8.77 16.05 -6.34
N THR A 142 -8.97 17.20 -5.69
CA THR A 142 -8.18 18.41 -5.97
C THR A 142 -6.72 18.24 -5.56
N TYR A 143 -6.46 17.57 -4.43
CA TYR A 143 -5.10 17.28 -3.99
C TYR A 143 -4.34 16.36 -4.95
N LEU A 144 -4.99 15.32 -5.50
CA LEU A 144 -4.38 14.44 -6.51
C LEU A 144 -3.98 15.22 -7.76
N ILE A 145 -4.85 16.11 -8.24
CA ILE A 145 -4.58 16.92 -9.43
C ILE A 145 -3.45 17.91 -9.14
N LEU A 146 -3.48 18.62 -8.02
CA LEU A 146 -2.51 19.64 -7.66
C LEU A 146 -1.13 19.01 -7.42
N CYS A 147 -1.02 18.02 -6.54
CA CYS A 147 0.26 17.37 -6.23
C CYS A 147 0.83 16.61 -7.44
N GLY A 148 -0.02 15.99 -8.26
CA GLY A 148 0.41 15.33 -9.50
C GLY A 148 0.98 16.32 -10.52
N SER A 149 0.35 17.49 -10.68
CA SER A 149 0.83 18.55 -11.58
C SER A 149 2.14 19.19 -11.09
N ILE A 150 2.25 19.44 -9.77
CA ILE A 150 3.50 19.93 -9.18
C ILE A 150 4.64 18.93 -9.37
N ASN A 151 4.38 17.63 -9.13
CA ASN A 151 5.39 16.60 -9.35
C ASN A 151 5.86 16.54 -10.81
N PHE A 152 4.95 16.67 -11.77
CA PHE A 152 5.31 16.75 -13.19
C PHE A 152 6.31 17.88 -13.44
N ILE A 153 6.02 19.09 -12.96
CA ILE A 153 6.90 20.27 -13.13
C ILE A 153 8.24 20.06 -12.45
N LEU A 154 8.27 19.56 -11.22
CA LEU A 154 9.50 19.35 -10.46
C LEU A 154 10.42 18.31 -11.13
N TRP A 155 9.85 17.23 -11.67
CA TRP A 155 10.61 16.24 -12.45
C TRP A 155 11.17 16.83 -13.75
N LEU A 156 10.42 17.69 -14.45
CA LEU A 156 10.93 18.39 -15.64
C LEU A 156 12.07 19.33 -15.29
N ILE A 157 12.01 20.05 -14.16
CA ILE A 157 13.10 20.90 -13.70
C ILE A 157 14.37 20.08 -13.49
N LEU A 158 14.30 18.91 -12.82
CA LEU A 158 15.44 18.01 -12.64
C LEU A 158 15.95 17.41 -13.96
N SER A 159 15.07 17.24 -14.96
CA SER A 159 15.45 16.70 -16.26
C SER A 159 16.20 17.71 -17.13
N PHE A 160 15.75 18.97 -17.14
CA PHE A 160 16.29 19.96 -18.08
C PHE A 160 17.44 20.79 -17.51
N PHE A 161 17.48 21.01 -16.20
CA PHE A 161 18.47 21.91 -15.59
C PHE A 161 19.54 21.14 -14.82
N ASP A 162 20.78 21.60 -14.93
CA ASP A 162 21.89 21.15 -14.09
C ASP A 162 21.93 22.02 -12.83
N LEU A 163 21.41 21.47 -11.74
CA LEU A 163 21.21 22.18 -10.49
C LEU A 163 22.30 21.83 -9.47
N SER A 164 22.56 22.74 -8.53
CA SER A 164 23.43 22.44 -7.41
C SER A 164 22.89 21.30 -6.54
N GLN A 165 23.78 20.66 -5.80
CA GLN A 165 23.47 19.53 -4.92
C GLN A 165 22.29 19.83 -3.99
N PHE A 166 22.31 20.97 -3.28
CA PHE A 166 21.26 21.33 -2.32
C PHE A 166 19.90 21.57 -2.98
N ILE A 167 19.89 22.26 -4.12
CA ILE A 167 18.65 22.53 -4.87
C ILE A 167 18.05 21.22 -5.39
N SER A 168 18.87 20.32 -5.91
CA SER A 168 18.43 19.02 -6.41
C SER A 168 17.79 18.16 -5.29
N VAL A 169 18.44 18.10 -4.13
CA VAL A 169 17.92 17.37 -2.96
C VAL A 169 16.62 18.01 -2.45
N PHE A 170 16.54 19.34 -2.44
CA PHE A 170 15.34 20.06 -2.05
C PHE A 170 14.16 19.77 -2.99
N ILE A 171 14.39 19.76 -4.31
CA ILE A 171 13.37 19.40 -5.28
C ILE A 171 12.91 17.93 -5.08
N LEU A 172 13.84 17.00 -4.90
CA LEU A 172 13.53 15.60 -4.63
C LEU A 172 12.75 15.43 -3.32
N PHE A 173 13.05 16.22 -2.29
CA PHE A 173 12.29 16.25 -1.05
C PHE A 173 10.82 16.66 -1.31
N PHE A 174 10.59 17.73 -2.09
CA PHE A 174 9.23 18.17 -2.43
C PHE A 174 8.49 17.17 -3.33
N ILE A 175 9.18 16.52 -4.26
CA ILE A 175 8.59 15.42 -5.04
C ILE A 175 8.08 14.31 -4.10
N ASN A 176 8.88 13.91 -3.11
CA ASN A 176 8.45 12.89 -2.14
C ASN A 176 7.35 13.39 -1.20
N LEU A 177 7.36 14.68 -0.82
CA LEU A 177 6.28 15.29 -0.04
C LEU A 177 4.94 15.20 -0.78
N ASN A 178 4.91 15.62 -2.05
CA ASN A 178 3.72 15.53 -2.89
C ASN A 178 3.30 14.07 -3.12
N SER A 179 4.27 13.17 -3.36
CA SER A 179 4.00 11.73 -3.54
C SER A 179 3.39 11.12 -2.29
N THR A 180 3.84 11.53 -1.10
CA THR A 180 3.28 11.10 0.18
C THR A 180 1.83 11.55 0.33
N PHE A 181 1.54 12.79 -0.08
CA PHE A 181 0.18 13.32 -0.08
C PHE A 181 -0.72 12.53 -1.04
N ILE A 182 -0.25 12.26 -2.26
CA ILE A 182 -0.94 11.44 -3.26
C ILE A 182 -1.23 10.04 -2.71
N ASN A 183 -0.25 9.41 -2.06
CA ASN A 183 -0.41 8.07 -1.48
C ASN A 183 -1.44 8.06 -0.33
N ALA A 184 -1.48 9.11 0.49
CA ALA A 184 -2.50 9.27 1.53
C ALA A 184 -3.91 9.38 0.93
N CYS A 185 -4.09 10.23 -0.09
CA CYS A 185 -5.35 10.39 -0.80
C CYS A 185 -5.78 9.11 -1.53
N SER A 186 -4.86 8.43 -2.22
CA SER A 186 -5.11 7.16 -2.91
C SER A 186 -5.56 6.06 -1.94
N GLY A 187 -4.88 5.93 -0.79
CA GLY A 187 -5.29 5.02 0.27
C GLY A 187 -6.69 5.32 0.80
N GLY A 188 -7.03 6.59 1.00
CA GLY A 188 -8.35 7.03 1.42
C GLY A 188 -9.44 6.69 0.39
N ILE A 189 -9.17 6.87 -0.91
CA ILE A 189 -10.08 6.48 -2.01
C ILE A 189 -10.32 4.97 -2.00
N LEU A 190 -9.26 4.18 -1.84
CA LEU A 190 -9.36 2.73 -1.77
C LEU A 190 -10.28 2.26 -0.64
N VAL A 191 -10.14 2.87 0.55
CA VAL A 191 -11.00 2.59 1.71
C VAL A 191 -12.46 2.97 1.42
N GLU A 192 -12.70 4.14 0.82
CA GLU A 192 -14.05 4.60 0.49
C GLU A 192 -14.74 3.70 -0.55
N VAL A 193 -14.03 3.36 -1.63
CA VAL A 193 -14.52 2.41 -2.64
C VAL A 193 -14.81 1.04 -2.02
N SER A 194 -14.01 0.59 -1.07
CA SER A 194 -14.21 -0.67 -0.36
C SER A 194 -15.42 -0.64 0.58
N LYS A 195 -15.74 0.51 1.19
CA LYS A 195 -16.90 0.67 2.09
C LYS A 195 -18.26 0.63 1.37
N LYS A 196 -18.32 1.12 0.13
CA LYS A 196 -19.55 1.11 -0.69
C LYS A 196 -19.99 -0.31 -1.09
N LEU A 197 -19.22 -1.33 -0.74
CA LEU A 197 -19.50 -2.74 -1.00
C LEU A 197 -19.87 -3.45 0.29
N THR A 198 -21.11 -3.90 0.37
CA THR A 198 -21.78 -4.41 1.57
C THR A 198 -21.25 -5.75 2.12
N LEU A 199 -20.49 -6.54 1.33
CA LEU A 199 -20.01 -7.87 1.74
C LEU A 199 -18.56 -7.82 2.23
N THR A 200 -18.31 -8.31 3.45
CA THR A 200 -16.99 -8.28 4.15
C THR A 200 -15.90 -8.99 3.35
N ASP A 201 -16.22 -10.09 2.67
CA ASP A 201 -15.25 -10.86 1.88
C ASP A 201 -14.81 -10.10 0.63
N LYS A 202 -15.71 -9.35 -0.01
CA LYS A 202 -15.41 -8.50 -1.19
C LYS A 202 -14.54 -7.27 -0.84
N LYS A 203 -14.54 -6.79 0.41
CA LYS A 203 -13.68 -5.68 0.85
C LYS A 203 -12.20 -6.08 0.86
N LEU A 204 -11.90 -7.25 1.44
CA LEU A 204 -10.54 -7.78 1.50
C LEU A 204 -10.02 -8.16 0.11
N GLU A 205 -10.87 -8.72 -0.73
CA GLU A 205 -10.53 -9.08 -2.11
C GLU A 205 -10.14 -7.86 -2.95
N ARG A 206 -10.85 -6.74 -2.83
CA ARG A 206 -10.52 -5.49 -3.56
C ARG A 206 -9.27 -4.81 -3.05
N PHE A 207 -9.04 -4.84 -1.75
CA PHE A 207 -7.80 -4.37 -1.19
C PHE A 207 -6.61 -5.16 -1.76
N ASN A 208 -6.75 -6.50 -1.82
CA ASN A 208 -5.76 -7.38 -2.44
C ASN A 208 -5.61 -7.11 -3.95
N ALA A 209 -6.70 -6.82 -4.66
CA ALA A 209 -6.66 -6.46 -6.08
C ALA A 209 -5.91 -5.13 -6.31
N SER A 210 -6.10 -4.11 -5.45
CA SER A 210 -5.35 -2.85 -5.54
C SER A 210 -3.86 -3.07 -5.35
N HIS A 211 -3.45 -3.89 -4.38
CA HIS A 211 -2.05 -4.29 -4.21
C HIS A 211 -1.50 -5.06 -5.42
N ALA A 212 -2.33 -5.85 -6.09
CA ALA A 212 -1.91 -6.52 -7.33
C ALA A 212 -1.57 -5.51 -8.44
N TYR A 213 -2.39 -4.46 -8.63
CA TYR A 213 -2.08 -3.39 -9.60
C TYR A 213 -0.79 -2.64 -9.25
N LYS A 214 -0.54 -2.35 -7.97
CA LYS A 214 0.73 -1.77 -7.53
C LYS A 214 1.91 -2.70 -7.87
N ASN A 215 1.80 -3.99 -7.60
CA ASN A 215 2.85 -4.96 -7.93
C ASN A 215 3.10 -5.05 -9.44
N VAL A 216 2.06 -5.01 -10.27
CA VAL A 216 2.19 -4.94 -11.74
C VAL A 216 2.96 -3.67 -12.13
N GLY A 217 2.62 -2.51 -11.56
CA GLY A 217 3.35 -1.26 -11.80
C GLY A 217 4.83 -1.37 -11.42
N MET A 218 5.15 -1.99 -10.27
CA MET A 218 6.54 -2.21 -9.85
C MET A 218 7.32 -3.12 -10.81
N VAL A 219 6.69 -4.18 -11.33
CA VAL A 219 7.31 -5.07 -12.32
C VAL A 219 7.62 -4.31 -13.61
N ILE A 220 6.62 -3.58 -14.15
CA ILE A 220 6.79 -2.76 -15.35
C ILE A 220 7.93 -1.74 -15.14
N SER A 221 7.89 -1.00 -14.05
CA SER A 221 8.93 -0.04 -13.65
C SER A 221 10.32 -0.69 -13.62
N SER A 222 10.44 -1.90 -13.06
CA SER A 222 11.70 -2.60 -12.91
C SER A 222 12.30 -3.05 -14.24
N ILE A 223 11.47 -3.43 -15.20
CA ILE A 223 11.91 -3.82 -16.55
C ILE A 223 12.51 -2.63 -17.30
N PHE A 224 11.83 -1.49 -17.27
CA PHE A 224 12.20 -0.36 -18.11
C PHE A 224 13.27 0.55 -17.50
N ARG A 225 13.33 0.72 -16.16
CA ARG A 225 14.20 1.72 -15.53
C ARG A 225 15.69 1.54 -15.83
N GLY A 226 16.19 0.28 -15.78
CA GLY A 226 17.59 0.00 -16.06
C GLY A 226 17.94 0.20 -17.55
N PHE A 227 17.05 -0.23 -18.43
CA PHE A 227 17.18 -0.09 -19.87
C PHE A 227 17.18 1.38 -20.32
N ILE A 228 16.27 2.18 -19.77
CA ILE A 228 16.16 3.61 -20.12
C ILE A 228 17.36 4.40 -19.64
N ILE A 229 17.86 4.13 -18.43
CA ILE A 229 19.06 4.81 -17.93
C ILE A 229 20.29 4.44 -18.79
N ASP A 230 20.41 3.18 -19.19
CA ASP A 230 21.52 2.69 -20.00
C ASP A 230 21.54 3.30 -21.41
N LEU A 231 20.38 3.45 -22.06
CA LEU A 231 20.27 3.95 -23.43
C LEU A 231 20.15 5.48 -23.54
N PHE A 232 19.37 6.08 -22.66
CA PHE A 232 18.97 7.49 -22.78
C PHE A 232 19.46 8.37 -21.62
N GLY A 233 20.07 7.73 -20.61
CA GLY A 233 20.65 8.44 -19.46
C GLY A 233 19.65 8.82 -18.38
N ILE A 234 20.18 9.46 -17.31
CA ILE A 234 19.45 9.79 -16.09
C ILE A 234 18.38 10.84 -16.32
N LYS A 235 18.69 11.89 -17.12
CA LYS A 235 17.77 13.01 -17.38
C LYS A 235 16.50 12.56 -18.10
N MET A 236 16.63 11.66 -19.06
CA MET A 236 15.48 11.07 -19.75
C MET A 236 14.61 10.24 -18.80
N ASN A 237 15.22 9.51 -17.87
CA ASN A 237 14.47 8.78 -16.84
C ASN A 237 13.65 9.73 -15.96
N PHE A 238 14.20 10.89 -15.56
CA PHE A 238 13.48 11.91 -14.80
C PHE A 238 12.31 12.51 -15.61
N MET A 239 12.51 12.78 -16.90
CA MET A 239 11.44 13.25 -17.78
C MET A 239 10.28 12.26 -17.82
N LEU A 240 10.57 10.96 -17.99
CA LEU A 240 9.55 9.92 -17.98
C LEU A 240 8.88 9.77 -16.62
N ALA A 241 9.61 9.90 -15.50
CA ALA A 241 9.02 9.92 -14.17
C ALA A 241 8.03 11.09 -14.00
N GLY A 242 8.35 12.24 -14.60
CA GLY A 242 7.43 13.37 -14.68
C GLY A 242 6.15 13.01 -15.45
N VAL A 243 6.27 12.43 -16.64
CA VAL A 243 5.10 11.99 -17.43
C VAL A 243 4.26 10.97 -16.66
N LEU A 244 4.89 10.02 -15.97
CA LEU A 244 4.19 9.05 -15.11
C LEU A 244 3.42 9.74 -13.97
N SER A 245 3.90 10.87 -13.44
CA SER A 245 3.18 11.60 -12.40
C SER A 245 1.83 12.17 -12.87
N LEU A 246 1.63 12.38 -14.20
CA LEU A 246 0.36 12.81 -14.76
C LEU A 246 -0.74 11.74 -14.62
N PHE A 247 -0.40 10.46 -14.43
CA PHE A 247 -1.40 9.44 -14.12
C PHE A 247 -2.14 9.74 -12.80
N ASN A 248 -1.51 10.44 -11.85
CA ASN A 248 -2.19 10.89 -10.63
C ASN A 248 -3.22 11.98 -10.95
N VAL A 249 -2.90 12.89 -11.89
CA VAL A 249 -3.84 13.92 -12.36
C VAL A 249 -5.03 13.26 -13.04
N VAL A 250 -4.77 12.32 -13.96
CA VAL A 250 -5.81 11.55 -14.65
C VAL A 250 -6.66 10.76 -13.65
N GLY A 251 -6.03 10.10 -12.68
CA GLY A 251 -6.72 9.40 -11.59
C GLY A 251 -7.64 10.32 -10.79
N GLY A 252 -7.18 11.53 -10.46
CA GLY A 252 -7.98 12.55 -9.79
C GLY A 252 -9.16 13.05 -10.64
N ILE A 253 -8.98 13.22 -11.97
CA ILE A 253 -10.05 13.63 -12.89
C ILE A 253 -11.13 12.54 -13.01
N ILE A 254 -10.73 11.28 -13.15
CA ILE A 254 -11.62 10.12 -13.26
C ILE A 254 -12.39 9.89 -11.96
N TYR A 255 -11.77 10.16 -10.80
CA TYR A 255 -12.38 9.93 -9.51
C TYR A 255 -13.66 10.73 -9.34
N TYR A 256 -14.75 10.02 -9.00
CA TYR A 256 -16.01 10.66 -8.68
C TYR A 256 -16.07 10.95 -7.17
N GLU A 257 -16.11 12.23 -6.84
CA GLU A 257 -16.27 12.74 -5.48
C GLU A 257 -17.41 13.75 -5.48
N SER A 258 -18.35 13.61 -4.53
CA SER A 258 -19.42 14.60 -4.37
C SER A 258 -18.85 15.91 -3.83
N ASN A 259 -19.43 17.02 -4.26
CA ASN A 259 -19.00 18.34 -3.80
C ASN A 259 -19.73 18.70 -2.51
N LEU A 260 -18.98 18.78 -1.41
CA LEU A 260 -19.50 19.08 -0.08
C LEU A 260 -20.26 20.44 -0.01
N ASN A 261 -19.85 21.41 -0.80
CA ASN A 261 -20.52 22.72 -0.82
C ASN A 261 -21.92 22.59 -1.43
N LYS A 262 -22.06 21.82 -2.52
CA LYS A 262 -23.37 21.55 -3.13
C LYS A 262 -24.27 20.72 -2.22
N GLU A 263 -23.71 19.71 -1.53
CA GLU A 263 -24.47 18.91 -0.57
C GLU A 263 -24.99 19.76 0.59
N LYS A 264 -24.18 20.69 1.11
CA LYS A 264 -24.63 21.64 2.14
C LYS A 264 -25.70 22.59 1.62
N ASP A 265 -25.56 23.10 0.39
CA ASP A 265 -26.56 23.98 -0.20
C ASP A 265 -27.88 23.22 -0.44
N GLU A 266 -27.84 21.97 -0.91
CA GLU A 266 -29.01 21.11 -1.09
C GLU A 266 -29.67 20.77 0.26
N GLN A 267 -28.88 20.46 1.29
CA GLN A 267 -29.39 20.24 2.65
C GLN A 267 -30.04 21.49 3.22
N ASN A 268 -29.39 22.65 3.12
CA ASN A 268 -29.95 23.92 3.55
C ASN A 268 -31.25 24.24 2.82
N TYR A 269 -31.32 23.97 1.51
CA TYR A 269 -32.55 24.15 0.73
C TYR A 269 -33.67 23.21 1.20
N GLN A 270 -33.34 21.94 1.54
CA GLN A 270 -34.32 20.99 2.09
C GLN A 270 -34.77 21.37 3.50
N ILE A 271 -33.86 21.88 4.35
CA ILE A 271 -34.17 22.37 5.70
C ILE A 271 -35.10 23.58 5.64
N ILE A 272 -34.83 24.54 4.73
CA ILE A 272 -35.71 25.71 4.49
C ILE A 272 -37.08 25.25 3.98
N LYS A 273 -37.14 24.22 3.14
CA LYS A 273 -38.38 23.67 2.59
C LYS A 273 -39.18 22.87 3.64
N ASN A 274 -38.49 22.26 4.61
CA ASN A 274 -39.06 21.41 5.66
C ASN A 274 -38.99 22.07 7.05
N SER A 275 -39.19 23.38 7.18
CA SER A 275 -39.00 24.21 8.37
C SER A 275 -39.73 23.76 9.68
N ASN A 276 -39.89 22.46 9.89
CA ASN A 276 -40.50 21.87 11.10
C ASN A 276 -39.64 20.80 11.82
N MET A 277 -38.31 20.71 11.56
CA MET A 277 -37.46 19.74 12.28
C MET A 277 -36.15 20.40 12.78
N ASN A 278 -36.14 20.74 14.09
CA ASN A 278 -35.00 21.32 14.81
C ASN A 278 -34.03 20.28 15.41
N GLU A 279 -33.91 19.05 14.89
CA GLU A 279 -33.12 17.99 15.58
C GLU A 279 -31.94 17.42 14.80
N ILE A 280 -31.58 17.91 13.58
CA ILE A 280 -30.60 17.20 12.71
C ILE A 280 -29.15 17.72 12.83
N GLU A 281 -28.89 18.91 13.37
CA GLU A 281 -27.52 19.45 13.45
C GLU A 281 -26.66 18.84 14.55
N ASP A 282 -27.25 18.44 15.68
CA ASP A 282 -26.50 17.87 16.81
C ASP A 282 -26.00 16.44 16.54
N ASP A 283 -26.72 15.63 15.75
CA ASP A 283 -26.34 14.25 15.44
C ASP A 283 -25.08 14.16 14.56
N ASN A 284 -24.88 15.09 13.64
CA ASN A 284 -23.69 15.09 12.75
C ASN A 284 -22.41 15.53 13.47
N GLN A 285 -22.48 16.44 14.43
CA GLN A 285 -21.33 16.83 15.26
C GLN A 285 -20.98 15.73 16.26
N GLN A 286 -21.97 15.11 16.91
CA GLN A 286 -21.75 13.98 17.81
C GLN A 286 -21.17 12.76 17.07
N MET A 287 -21.63 12.46 15.84
CA MET A 287 -21.10 11.36 15.03
C MET A 287 -19.65 11.59 14.60
N ASN A 288 -19.22 12.82 14.34
CA ASN A 288 -17.83 13.17 14.04
C ASN A 288 -16.92 13.13 15.27
N ILE A 289 -17.40 13.60 16.43
CA ILE A 289 -16.69 13.51 17.71
C ILE A 289 -16.55 12.05 18.14
N GLN A 290 -17.57 11.23 17.97
CA GLN A 290 -17.55 9.82 18.29
C GLN A 290 -16.62 9.01 17.35
N LYS A 291 -16.50 9.39 16.05
CA LYS A 291 -15.51 8.83 15.12
C LYS A 291 -14.07 9.21 15.52
N ASN A 292 -13.82 10.42 15.94
CA ASN A 292 -12.49 10.86 16.37
C ASN A 292 -12.07 10.19 17.69
N LEU A 293 -12.95 10.09 18.66
CA LEU A 293 -12.72 9.35 19.92
C LEU A 293 -12.45 7.87 19.66
N SER A 294 -13.11 7.25 18.68
CA SER A 294 -12.90 5.85 18.36
C SER A 294 -11.57 5.60 17.62
N PHE A 295 -11.04 6.57 16.85
CA PHE A 295 -9.70 6.46 16.23
C PHE A 295 -8.58 6.46 17.28
N PHE A 296 -8.63 7.33 18.27
CA PHE A 296 -7.67 7.33 19.38
C PHE A 296 -7.76 6.05 20.23
N SER A 297 -8.94 5.46 20.39
CA SER A 297 -9.11 4.19 21.08
C SER A 297 -8.45 3.03 20.32
N VAL A 298 -8.47 3.07 18.98
CA VAL A 298 -7.76 2.11 18.11
C VAL A 298 -6.25 2.23 18.28
N LEU A 299 -5.72 3.45 18.36
CA LEU A 299 -4.31 3.69 18.60
C LEU A 299 -3.85 3.25 19.99
N ASN A 300 -4.74 3.23 20.98
CA ASN A 300 -4.39 2.79 22.35
C ASN A 300 -4.50 1.27 22.54
N ASN A 301 -4.91 0.53 21.51
CA ASN A 301 -5.04 -0.92 21.57
C ASN A 301 -3.65 -1.58 21.43
N LYS A 302 -3.16 -2.20 22.51
CA LYS A 302 -1.87 -2.90 22.57
C LYS A 302 -1.72 -3.94 21.44
N ASN A 303 -2.80 -4.59 21.04
CA ASN A 303 -2.81 -5.62 20.00
C ASN A 303 -2.58 -5.07 18.58
N ILE A 304 -2.76 -3.76 18.39
CA ILE A 304 -2.42 -3.05 17.16
C ILE A 304 -1.03 -2.41 17.28
N LEU A 305 -0.72 -1.83 18.45
CA LEU A 305 0.55 -1.16 18.69
C LEU A 305 1.75 -2.11 18.64
N ILE A 306 1.63 -3.34 19.19
CA ILE A 306 2.74 -4.29 19.19
C ILE A 306 3.15 -4.68 17.76
N PRO A 307 2.27 -5.15 16.86
CA PRO A 307 2.64 -5.40 15.47
C PRO A 307 3.19 -4.17 14.74
N LEU A 308 2.62 -2.98 15.01
CA LEU A 308 3.08 -1.73 14.43
C LEU A 308 4.52 -1.39 14.86
N PHE A 309 4.82 -1.51 16.15
CA PHE A 309 6.16 -1.32 16.70
C PHE A 309 7.14 -2.34 16.14
N LEU A 310 6.74 -3.61 16.05
CA LEU A 310 7.58 -4.66 15.48
C LEU A 310 7.95 -4.37 14.02
N VAL A 311 6.98 -3.96 13.19
CA VAL A 311 7.25 -3.58 11.80
C VAL A 311 8.21 -2.41 11.71
N LEU A 312 8.02 -1.39 12.55
CA LEU A 312 8.95 -0.27 12.65
C LEU A 312 10.36 -0.76 13.01
N PHE A 313 10.48 -1.59 14.06
CA PHE A 313 11.75 -2.11 14.53
C PHE A 313 12.48 -2.95 13.48
N PHE A 314 11.79 -3.89 12.80
CA PHE A 314 12.37 -4.69 11.72
C PHE A 314 12.77 -3.86 10.50
N SER A 315 11.98 -2.82 10.19
CA SER A 315 12.27 -1.93 9.07
C SER A 315 13.41 -0.95 9.35
N SER A 316 13.72 -0.69 10.62
CA SER A 316 14.74 0.29 11.06
C SER A 316 16.18 -0.26 11.07
N THR A 317 16.39 -1.54 10.75
CA THR A 317 17.76 -2.11 10.68
C THR A 317 18.60 -1.31 9.68
N PRO A 318 19.83 -0.85 10.04
CA PRO A 318 20.68 -0.01 9.19
C PRO A 318 20.82 -0.60 7.78
N SER A 319 20.69 0.22 6.75
CA SER A 319 20.79 -0.21 5.36
C SER A 319 22.18 0.02 4.81
N TYR A 320 22.71 -0.94 4.08
CA TYR A 320 23.94 -0.80 3.29
C TYR A 320 23.65 -0.70 1.78
N PHE A 321 22.42 -0.37 1.40
CA PHE A 321 21.97 -0.40 0.01
C PHE A 321 22.80 0.54 -0.89
N GLU A 322 22.97 1.80 -0.50
CA GLU A 322 23.74 2.76 -1.31
C GLU A 322 25.21 2.35 -1.38
N SER A 323 25.83 1.93 -0.27
CA SER A 323 27.21 1.44 -0.27
C SER A 323 27.39 0.22 -1.18
N SER A 324 26.39 -0.70 -1.20
CA SER A 324 26.38 -1.84 -2.13
C SER A 324 26.24 -1.40 -3.58
N PHE A 325 25.38 -0.42 -3.85
CA PHE A 325 25.20 0.12 -5.19
C PHE A 325 26.51 0.71 -5.73
N TYR A 326 27.21 1.50 -4.92
CA TYR A 326 28.52 2.07 -5.29
C TYR A 326 29.56 0.96 -5.49
N TYR A 327 29.71 0.03 -4.57
CA TYR A 327 30.64 -1.09 -4.68
C TYR A 327 30.38 -1.94 -5.93
N LEU A 328 29.15 -2.30 -6.20
CA LEU A 328 28.79 -3.11 -7.36
C LEU A 328 29.02 -2.34 -8.67
N SER A 329 28.77 -1.04 -8.69
CA SER A 329 29.00 -0.20 -9.85
C SER A 329 30.50 0.03 -10.11
N ASP A 330 31.26 0.43 -9.08
CA ASP A 330 32.66 0.85 -9.22
C ASP A 330 33.64 -0.33 -9.28
N VAL A 331 33.43 -1.36 -8.44
CA VAL A 331 34.37 -2.49 -8.32
C VAL A 331 33.93 -3.67 -9.19
N LYS A 332 32.63 -3.96 -9.26
CA LYS A 332 32.10 -5.14 -10.00
C LYS A 332 31.60 -4.81 -11.40
N GLY A 333 31.65 -3.52 -11.81
CA GLY A 333 31.26 -3.08 -13.15
C GLY A 333 29.79 -3.37 -13.48
N PHE A 334 28.90 -3.17 -12.50
CA PHE A 334 27.46 -3.27 -12.73
C PHE A 334 26.94 -2.04 -13.47
N ASN A 335 26.33 -2.25 -14.62
CA ASN A 335 25.67 -1.24 -15.44
C ASN A 335 24.22 -1.01 -14.96
N PRO A 336 23.55 0.09 -15.37
CA PRO A 336 22.13 0.30 -15.07
C PRO A 336 21.23 -0.88 -15.45
N ARG A 337 21.54 -1.58 -16.54
CA ARG A 337 20.83 -2.78 -16.99
C ARG A 337 20.95 -3.92 -15.97
N ASN A 338 22.15 -4.18 -15.41
CA ASN A 338 22.34 -5.23 -14.40
C ASN A 338 21.54 -4.94 -13.10
N PHE A 339 21.43 -3.66 -12.69
CA PHE A 339 20.56 -3.26 -11.58
C PHE A 339 19.08 -3.38 -11.92
N GLY A 340 18.70 -3.14 -13.17
CA GLY A 340 17.37 -3.45 -13.68
C GLY A 340 17.03 -4.93 -13.53
N GLU A 341 17.91 -5.83 -14.03
CA GLU A 341 17.80 -7.28 -13.89
C GLU A 341 17.68 -7.72 -12.43
N LEU A 342 18.58 -7.23 -11.55
CA LEU A 342 18.52 -7.49 -10.11
C LEU A 342 17.13 -7.19 -9.55
N THR A 343 16.53 -6.07 -9.95
CA THR A 343 15.22 -5.68 -9.43
C THR A 343 14.10 -6.55 -9.99
N ILE A 344 14.17 -6.97 -11.25
CA ILE A 344 13.20 -7.89 -11.85
C ILE A 344 13.21 -9.21 -11.06
N TYR A 345 14.38 -9.78 -10.75
CA TYR A 345 14.48 -10.99 -9.94
C TYR A 345 13.87 -10.80 -8.54
N ILE A 346 14.14 -9.66 -7.88
CA ILE A 346 13.54 -9.34 -6.59
C ILE A 346 12.00 -9.33 -6.71
N MET A 347 11.43 -8.68 -7.73
CA MET A 347 9.98 -8.58 -7.91
C MET A 347 9.33 -9.94 -8.19
N ILE A 348 9.94 -10.75 -9.05
CA ILE A 348 9.45 -12.11 -9.33
C ILE A 348 9.45 -12.95 -8.05
N LEU A 349 10.56 -12.95 -7.30
CA LEU A 349 10.65 -13.70 -6.05
C LEU A 349 9.66 -13.17 -5.00
N MET A 350 9.43 -11.86 -4.90
CA MET A 350 8.42 -11.29 -4.01
C MET A 350 7.00 -11.74 -4.37
N LEU A 351 6.67 -11.85 -5.65
CA LEU A 351 5.38 -12.41 -6.10
C LEU A 351 5.26 -13.87 -5.69
N ILE A 352 6.27 -14.69 -5.97
CA ILE A 352 6.29 -16.12 -5.59
C ILE A 352 6.11 -16.27 -4.07
N VAL A 353 6.90 -15.55 -3.27
CA VAL A 353 6.80 -15.60 -1.80
C VAL A 353 5.45 -15.09 -1.31
N SER A 354 4.81 -14.13 -2.00
CA SER A 354 3.47 -13.65 -1.64
C SER A 354 2.40 -14.71 -1.85
N VAL A 355 2.49 -15.45 -2.97
CA VAL A 355 1.60 -16.58 -3.28
C VAL A 355 1.84 -17.74 -2.30
N LEU A 356 3.10 -18.08 -2.03
CA LEU A 356 3.47 -19.12 -1.06
C LEU A 356 2.98 -18.78 0.36
N TYR A 357 3.12 -17.52 0.77
CA TYR A 357 2.62 -17.07 2.07
C TYR A 357 1.09 -17.23 2.16
N LYS A 358 0.36 -16.75 1.15
CA LYS A 358 -1.11 -16.83 1.12
C LYS A 358 -1.61 -18.27 1.16
N ASN A 359 -1.02 -19.16 0.36
CA ASN A 359 -1.56 -20.51 0.15
C ASN A 359 -1.07 -21.52 1.20
N TYR A 360 0.16 -21.38 1.68
CA TYR A 360 0.80 -22.39 2.54
C TYR A 360 1.19 -21.85 3.91
N LEU A 361 1.88 -20.70 3.99
CA LEU A 361 2.50 -20.23 5.23
C LEU A 361 1.50 -19.55 6.18
N LYS A 362 0.38 -19.03 5.70
CA LYS A 362 -0.60 -18.31 6.52
C LYS A 362 -1.17 -19.15 7.67
N SER A 363 -1.25 -20.46 7.51
CA SER A 363 -1.73 -21.41 8.54
C SER A 363 -0.70 -21.73 9.61
N PHE A 364 0.59 -21.50 9.34
CA PHE A 364 1.67 -21.80 10.29
C PHE A 364 1.77 -20.74 11.39
N ASN A 365 2.46 -21.13 12.49
CA ASN A 365 2.74 -20.23 13.60
C ASN A 365 3.58 -19.03 13.13
N LYS A 366 3.04 -17.82 13.31
CA LYS A 366 3.64 -16.57 12.84
C LYS A 366 5.00 -16.27 13.46
N LYS A 367 5.21 -16.65 14.73
CA LYS A 367 6.54 -16.55 15.39
C LYS A 367 7.58 -17.37 14.65
N LYS A 368 7.25 -18.63 14.28
CA LYS A 368 8.16 -19.51 13.55
C LYS A 368 8.49 -18.97 12.17
N ILE A 369 7.50 -18.41 11.45
CA ILE A 369 7.72 -17.80 10.13
C ILE A 369 8.71 -16.65 10.24
N ILE A 370 8.51 -15.73 11.19
CA ILE A 370 9.39 -14.57 11.40
C ILE A 370 10.80 -15.03 11.76
N PHE A 371 10.91 -15.98 12.70
CA PHE A 371 12.19 -16.54 13.12
C PHE A 371 12.99 -17.11 11.94
N TRP A 372 12.37 -18.01 11.16
CA TRP A 372 13.02 -18.61 10.01
C TRP A 372 13.33 -17.61 8.91
N ALA A 373 12.46 -16.62 8.67
CA ALA A 373 12.70 -15.57 7.70
C ALA A 373 13.92 -14.71 8.09
N ILE A 374 14.09 -14.33 9.35
CA ILE A 374 15.27 -13.60 9.83
C ILE A 374 16.53 -14.46 9.66
N LEU A 375 16.49 -15.74 10.09
CA LEU A 375 17.64 -16.64 10.01
C LEU A 375 18.09 -16.87 8.56
N ILE A 376 17.15 -17.15 7.64
CA ILE A 376 17.47 -17.38 6.23
C ILE A 376 17.97 -16.08 5.58
N SER A 377 17.37 -14.91 5.88
CA SER A 377 17.86 -13.63 5.36
C SER A 377 19.28 -13.31 5.85
N PHE A 378 19.60 -13.66 7.11
CA PHE A 378 20.96 -13.55 7.63
C PHE A 378 21.93 -14.45 6.85
N CYS A 379 21.60 -15.71 6.62
CA CYS A 379 22.43 -16.63 5.82
C CYS A 379 22.66 -16.08 4.40
N CYS A 380 21.60 -15.58 3.73
CA CYS A 380 21.73 -14.97 2.39
C CYS A 380 22.68 -13.75 2.40
N SER A 381 22.61 -12.91 3.43
CA SER A 381 23.51 -11.76 3.56
C SER A 381 24.95 -12.19 3.86
N CYS A 382 25.15 -13.28 4.60
CA CYS A 382 26.49 -13.87 4.81
C CYS A 382 27.10 -14.38 3.49
N PHE A 383 26.29 -14.96 2.60
CA PHE A 383 26.76 -15.35 1.25
C PHE A 383 27.25 -14.14 0.46
N PHE A 384 26.54 -13.01 0.53
CA PHE A 384 27.00 -11.78 -0.10
C PHE A 384 28.31 -11.27 0.51
N ASN A 385 28.48 -11.37 1.83
CA ASN A 385 29.74 -11.00 2.49
C ASN A 385 30.90 -11.91 2.06
N ILE A 386 30.68 -13.22 1.95
CA ILE A 386 31.66 -14.20 1.44
C ILE A 386 32.06 -13.85 -0.01
N TYR A 387 31.06 -13.53 -0.86
CA TYR A 387 31.30 -13.11 -2.24
C TYR A 387 32.28 -11.92 -2.33
N ILE A 388 32.08 -10.91 -1.46
CA ILE A 388 32.95 -9.74 -1.42
C ILE A 388 34.35 -10.12 -0.92
N LYS A 389 34.42 -10.86 0.19
CA LYS A 389 35.70 -11.24 0.85
C LYS A 389 36.62 -12.04 -0.09
N PHE A 390 36.06 -12.97 -0.85
CA PHE A 390 36.80 -13.79 -1.82
C PHE A 390 36.88 -13.18 -3.21
N ASN A 391 36.42 -11.92 -3.38
CA ASN A 391 36.44 -11.18 -4.62
C ASN A 391 35.91 -11.96 -5.84
N LEU A 392 34.83 -12.74 -5.64
CA LEU A 392 34.22 -13.52 -6.70
C LEU A 392 33.73 -12.61 -7.84
N THR A 393 33.78 -13.10 -9.09
CA THR A 393 33.49 -12.28 -10.27
C THR A 393 32.08 -12.52 -10.85
N SER A 394 31.40 -13.59 -10.46
CA SER A 394 30.12 -13.97 -11.04
C SER A 394 29.00 -12.98 -10.65
N LYS A 395 28.49 -12.21 -11.61
CA LYS A 395 27.34 -11.31 -11.43
C LYS A 395 26.06 -12.04 -11.02
N ILE A 396 25.86 -13.28 -11.50
CA ILE A 396 24.67 -14.08 -11.21
C ILE A 396 24.57 -14.41 -9.72
N ILE A 397 25.70 -14.77 -9.09
CA ILE A 397 25.74 -15.09 -7.64
C ILE A 397 25.30 -13.89 -6.82
N VAL A 398 25.77 -12.68 -7.17
CA VAL A 398 25.37 -11.44 -6.50
C VAL A 398 23.88 -11.17 -6.66
N ILE A 399 23.39 -11.24 -7.90
CA ILE A 399 21.97 -11.01 -8.20
C ILE A 399 21.10 -11.97 -7.40
N LEU A 400 21.42 -13.25 -7.36
CA LEU A 400 20.67 -14.24 -6.61
C LEU A 400 20.73 -14.01 -5.09
N SER A 401 21.93 -13.76 -4.53
CA SER A 401 22.09 -13.56 -3.08
C SER A 401 21.35 -12.33 -2.57
N ILE A 402 21.46 -11.19 -3.26
CA ILE A 402 20.78 -9.96 -2.90
C ILE A 402 19.26 -10.11 -3.10
N SER A 403 18.82 -10.74 -4.20
CA SER A 403 17.40 -10.93 -4.48
C SER A 403 16.73 -11.82 -3.41
N LEU A 404 17.37 -12.91 -3.02
CA LEU A 404 16.90 -13.78 -1.96
C LEU A 404 16.88 -13.06 -0.61
N TYR A 405 17.96 -12.34 -0.26
CA TYR A 405 18.03 -11.56 0.99
C TYR A 405 16.85 -10.57 1.10
N VAL A 406 16.66 -9.71 0.09
CA VAL A 406 15.60 -8.69 0.09
C VAL A 406 14.22 -9.32 0.17
N THR A 407 13.99 -10.39 -0.60
CA THR A 407 12.69 -11.08 -0.68
C THR A 407 12.34 -11.74 0.65
N ILE A 408 13.27 -12.46 1.26
CA ILE A 408 13.03 -13.17 2.53
C ILE A 408 12.88 -12.17 3.67
N LYS A 409 13.67 -11.08 3.70
CA LYS A 409 13.49 -10.00 4.66
C LYS A 409 12.09 -9.38 4.56
N SER A 410 11.56 -9.22 3.34
CA SER A 410 10.20 -8.70 3.14
C SER A 410 9.11 -9.64 3.65
N LEU A 411 9.39 -10.96 3.73
CA LEU A 411 8.44 -11.93 4.27
C LEU A 411 8.10 -11.66 5.74
N CYS A 412 9.04 -11.09 6.54
CA CYS A 412 8.80 -10.77 7.96
C CYS A 412 7.62 -9.82 8.18
N SER A 413 7.38 -8.89 7.25
CA SER A 413 6.30 -7.90 7.37
C SER A 413 4.89 -8.50 7.19
N LYS A 414 4.75 -9.61 6.47
CA LYS A 414 3.44 -10.22 6.15
C LYS A 414 2.72 -10.80 7.38
N PRO A 415 3.35 -11.65 8.23
CA PRO A 415 2.71 -12.13 9.45
C PRO A 415 2.34 -11.00 10.41
N MET A 416 3.14 -9.92 10.45
CA MET A 416 2.86 -8.76 11.30
C MET A 416 1.66 -7.98 10.81
N LEU A 417 1.53 -7.82 9.49
CA LEU A 417 0.36 -7.23 8.88
C LEU A 417 -0.91 -8.05 9.17
N ASP A 418 -0.83 -9.37 9.07
CA ASP A 418 -1.94 -10.26 9.41
C ASP A 418 -2.35 -10.12 10.89
N LEU A 419 -1.38 -9.98 11.81
CA LEU A 419 -1.67 -9.75 13.24
C LEU A 419 -2.37 -8.41 13.46
N ALA A 420 -1.91 -7.35 12.80
CA ALA A 420 -2.54 -6.03 12.89
C ALA A 420 -3.98 -6.06 12.36
N PHE A 421 -4.24 -6.79 11.27
CA PHE A 421 -5.59 -6.96 10.74
C PHE A 421 -6.53 -7.73 11.66
N LEU A 422 -6.05 -8.81 12.26
CA LEU A 422 -6.86 -9.62 13.17
C LEU A 422 -7.29 -8.82 14.42
N SER A 423 -6.48 -7.86 14.83
CA SER A 423 -6.74 -7.00 15.99
C SER A 423 -7.53 -5.74 15.66
N CYS A 424 -7.83 -5.50 14.37
CA CYS A 424 -8.45 -4.27 13.91
C CYS A 424 -9.97 -4.29 14.12
N PRO A 425 -10.57 -3.27 14.77
CA PRO A 425 -12.02 -3.12 14.84
C PRO A 425 -12.64 -2.95 13.45
N LYS A 426 -13.84 -3.50 13.26
CA LYS A 426 -14.57 -3.35 12.00
C LYS A 426 -14.79 -1.87 11.66
N GLY A 427 -14.42 -1.48 10.44
CA GLY A 427 -14.56 -0.10 9.94
C GLY A 427 -13.28 0.74 10.03
N PHE A 428 -12.22 0.26 10.73
CA PHE A 428 -10.92 0.95 10.85
C PHE A 428 -9.79 0.28 10.06
N GLU A 429 -10.10 -0.74 9.25
CA GLU A 429 -9.12 -1.52 8.50
C GLU A 429 -8.20 -0.64 7.63
N GLY A 430 -8.77 0.37 6.97
CA GLY A 430 -8.00 1.30 6.15
C GLY A 430 -7.05 2.18 6.96
N SER A 431 -7.48 2.63 8.15
CA SER A 431 -6.65 3.45 9.04
C SER A 431 -5.47 2.65 9.61
N VAL A 432 -5.71 1.40 10.00
CA VAL A 432 -4.65 0.49 10.48
C VAL A 432 -3.64 0.19 9.38
N MET A 433 -4.11 -0.02 8.14
CA MET A 433 -3.22 -0.22 6.99
C MET A 433 -2.38 1.02 6.68
N GLY A 434 -2.98 2.20 6.74
CA GLY A 434 -2.26 3.48 6.57
C GLY A 434 -1.16 3.65 7.63
N LEU A 435 -1.47 3.38 8.90
CA LEU A 435 -0.50 3.41 10.00
C LEU A 435 0.64 2.40 9.80
N PHE A 436 0.30 1.19 9.34
CA PHE A 436 1.29 0.14 9.08
C PHE A 436 2.24 0.53 7.94
N GLY A 437 1.70 1.07 6.84
CA GLY A 437 2.48 1.60 5.72
C GLY A 437 3.40 2.75 6.14
N SER A 438 2.91 3.65 7.00
CA SER A 438 3.71 4.75 7.55
C SER A 438 4.82 4.26 8.47
N ALA A 439 4.56 3.27 9.33
CA ALA A 439 5.57 2.67 10.19
C ALA A 439 6.68 1.98 9.37
N MET A 440 6.30 1.26 8.30
CA MET A 440 7.28 0.68 7.37
C MET A 440 8.16 1.74 6.69
N SER A 441 7.55 2.83 6.25
CA SER A 441 8.26 3.92 5.56
C SER A 441 9.16 4.69 6.53
N PHE A 442 8.70 4.95 7.75
CA PHE A 442 9.49 5.55 8.81
C PHE A 442 10.70 4.66 9.17
N GLY A 443 10.47 3.35 9.36
CA GLY A 443 11.54 2.40 9.59
C GLY A 443 12.60 2.41 8.49
N LYS A 444 12.19 2.47 7.22
CA LYS A 444 13.13 2.59 6.08
C LYS A 444 13.93 3.89 6.13
N THR A 445 13.32 5.02 6.50
CA THR A 445 14.02 6.31 6.64
C THR A 445 15.07 6.24 7.75
N ILE A 446 14.71 5.68 8.91
CA ILE A 446 15.65 5.41 10.01
C ILE A 446 16.77 4.47 9.55
N SER A 447 16.43 3.40 8.84
CA SER A 447 17.37 2.41 8.30
C SER A 447 18.42 3.04 7.37
N THR A 448 18.01 3.90 6.46
CA THR A 448 18.93 4.61 5.55
C THR A 448 19.78 5.64 6.29
N PHE A 449 19.23 6.34 7.27
CA PHE A 449 19.94 7.29 8.11
C PHE A 449 21.05 6.61 8.93
N PHE A 450 20.72 5.57 9.69
CA PHE A 450 21.73 4.81 10.44
C PHE A 450 22.72 4.08 9.52
N GLY A 451 22.26 3.65 8.34
CA GLY A 451 23.14 3.11 7.29
C GLY A 451 24.18 4.13 6.83
N SER A 452 23.80 5.41 6.67
CA SER A 452 24.75 6.48 6.32
C SER A 452 25.80 6.72 7.40
N LEU A 453 25.38 6.73 8.68
CA LEU A 453 26.28 6.89 9.82
C LEU A 453 27.31 5.75 9.91
N LEU A 454 26.86 4.50 9.72
CA LEU A 454 27.76 3.34 9.70
C LEU A 454 28.71 3.40 8.51
N THR A 455 28.24 3.78 7.33
CA THR A 455 29.07 3.93 6.14
C THR A 455 30.16 5.00 6.35
N LEU A 456 29.80 6.11 7.00
CA LEU A 456 30.74 7.18 7.38
C LEU A 456 31.74 6.68 8.44
N TYR A 457 31.26 5.98 9.48
CA TYR A 457 32.11 5.45 10.57
C TYR A 457 33.17 4.49 10.04
N PHE A 458 32.80 3.59 9.12
CA PHE A 458 33.74 2.66 8.48
C PHE A 458 34.55 3.27 7.36
N LYS A 459 34.43 4.60 7.10
CA LYS A 459 35.16 5.36 6.08
C LYS A 459 35.07 4.70 4.69
N ILE A 460 33.86 4.32 4.29
CA ILE A 460 33.63 3.79 2.94
C ILE A 460 33.43 4.98 2.02
N GLU A 461 34.41 5.20 1.16
CA GLU A 461 34.46 6.32 0.21
C GLU A 461 34.44 5.81 -1.23
N LYS A 462 34.26 6.73 -2.17
CA LYS A 462 34.37 6.41 -3.59
C LYS A 462 35.81 5.95 -3.90
N ASN A 463 35.95 4.76 -4.46
CA ASN A 463 37.21 4.05 -4.75
C ASN A 463 37.93 3.43 -3.53
N ASP A 464 37.42 3.57 -2.30
CA ASP A 464 37.94 2.85 -1.14
C ASP A 464 36.84 2.06 -0.43
N TYR A 465 36.82 0.77 -0.70
CA TYR A 465 35.85 -0.19 -0.16
C TYR A 465 36.50 -1.22 0.77
N SER A 466 37.69 -0.95 1.31
CA SER A 466 38.46 -1.87 2.14
C SER A 466 37.67 -2.38 3.34
N ASN A 467 36.88 -1.52 4.00
CA ASN A 467 36.08 -1.83 5.17
C ASN A 467 34.64 -2.28 4.84
N PHE A 468 34.30 -2.43 3.55
CA PHE A 468 32.91 -2.76 3.16
C PHE A 468 32.45 -4.10 3.69
N ASN A 469 33.34 -5.12 3.78
CA ASN A 469 33.05 -6.39 4.42
C ASN A 469 32.66 -6.26 5.89
N ILE A 470 33.36 -5.36 6.62
CA ILE A 470 33.08 -5.10 8.03
C ILE A 470 31.71 -4.44 8.20
N LEU A 471 31.37 -3.49 7.34
CA LEU A 471 30.05 -2.86 7.33
C LEU A 471 28.93 -3.89 7.18
N ILE A 472 29.04 -4.82 6.20
CA ILE A 472 28.04 -5.86 5.99
C ILE A 472 27.99 -6.81 7.18
N PHE A 473 29.12 -7.17 7.76
CA PHE A 473 29.16 -8.05 8.93
C PHE A 473 28.45 -7.41 10.14
N VAL A 474 28.70 -6.14 10.42
CA VAL A 474 28.01 -5.39 11.49
C VAL A 474 26.51 -5.28 11.20
N HIS A 475 26.13 -4.98 9.95
CA HIS A 475 24.74 -5.00 9.55
C HIS A 475 24.07 -6.35 9.80
N ASN A 476 24.74 -7.45 9.50
CA ASN A 476 24.23 -8.81 9.70
C ASN A 476 23.98 -9.09 11.18
N ILE A 477 24.87 -8.69 12.07
CA ILE A 477 24.71 -8.84 13.53
C ILE A 477 23.50 -8.02 14.00
N ILE A 478 23.38 -6.76 13.58
CA ILE A 478 22.24 -5.90 13.93
C ILE A 478 20.93 -6.48 13.38
N SER A 479 20.93 -6.99 12.15
CA SER A 479 19.76 -7.64 11.56
C SER A 479 19.36 -8.90 12.33
N LEU A 480 20.31 -9.69 12.80
CA LEU A 480 20.05 -10.87 13.62
C LEU A 480 19.48 -10.48 15.00
N SER A 481 19.97 -9.39 15.60
CA SER A 481 19.45 -8.91 16.90
C SER A 481 17.94 -8.59 16.86
N THR A 482 17.38 -8.36 15.67
CA THR A 482 15.92 -8.15 15.53
C THR A 482 15.09 -9.38 15.94
N MET A 483 15.70 -10.58 16.05
CA MET A 483 15.03 -11.76 16.62
C MET A 483 14.49 -11.51 18.04
N VAL A 484 15.09 -10.61 18.81
CA VAL A 484 14.58 -10.18 20.13
C VAL A 484 13.14 -9.66 20.02
N GLY A 485 12.78 -9.03 18.89
CA GLY A 485 11.41 -8.57 18.63
C GLY A 485 10.36 -9.70 18.67
N ILE A 486 10.76 -10.95 18.40
CA ILE A 486 9.84 -12.11 18.45
C ILE A 486 9.32 -12.36 19.89
N LEU A 487 10.09 -11.99 20.91
CA LEU A 487 9.71 -12.14 22.32
C LEU A 487 8.49 -11.27 22.68
N PHE A 488 8.28 -10.15 21.97
CA PHE A 488 7.13 -9.27 22.19
C PHE A 488 5.84 -9.78 21.55
N ILE A 489 5.89 -10.83 20.75
CA ILE A 489 4.70 -11.46 20.18
C ILE A 489 4.15 -12.42 21.24
N THR A 490 3.09 -12.01 21.95
CA THR A 490 2.44 -12.84 22.96
C THR A 490 1.60 -13.95 22.34
N ASP A 491 1.34 -15.02 23.09
CA ASP A 491 0.50 -16.12 22.60
C ASP A 491 -0.96 -15.68 22.45
N GLU A 492 -1.43 -14.74 23.28
CA GLU A 492 -2.74 -14.08 23.14
C GLU A 492 -2.92 -13.41 21.76
N LEU A 493 -1.88 -12.73 21.24
CA LEU A 493 -1.88 -12.14 19.89
C LEU A 493 -2.00 -13.23 18.79
N LEU A 494 -1.54 -14.45 19.05
CA LEU A 494 -1.58 -15.56 18.09
C LEU A 494 -2.92 -16.30 18.11
N GLU A 495 -3.59 -16.36 19.26
CA GLU A 495 -4.85 -17.07 19.48
C GLU A 495 -6.08 -16.25 19.09
N MET A 496 -5.94 -15.00 18.73
CA MET A 496 -7.03 -14.10 18.32
C MET A 496 -7.89 -14.59 17.14
N LYS A 497 -7.67 -15.78 16.62
CA LYS A 497 -8.57 -16.43 15.66
C LYS A 497 -10.02 -16.54 16.16
N ASN A 498 -10.25 -16.48 17.48
CA ASN A 498 -11.58 -16.65 18.09
C ASN A 498 -12.30 -15.36 18.48
N ILE A 499 -11.62 -14.23 18.58
CA ILE A 499 -12.22 -12.98 19.08
C ILE A 499 -13.16 -12.34 18.04
N GLY A 500 -12.99 -12.60 16.76
CA GLY A 500 -13.96 -12.23 15.73
C GLY A 500 -15.37 -12.81 15.92
N LYS A 501 -15.51 -13.84 16.76
CA LYS A 501 -16.81 -14.43 17.15
C LYS A 501 -17.40 -13.79 18.41
N ILE A 502 -16.62 -13.10 19.23
CA ILE A 502 -17.08 -12.51 20.51
C ILE A 502 -17.76 -11.15 20.29
N PHE A 503 -17.44 -10.44 19.22
CA PHE A 503 -18.18 -9.23 18.80
C PHE A 503 -19.40 -9.56 17.90
N ASN A 504 -20.10 -10.65 18.17
CA ASN A 504 -21.47 -10.79 17.70
C ASN A 504 -22.34 -9.87 18.57
N PHE A 505 -22.69 -8.72 18.04
CA PHE A 505 -23.78 -7.92 18.53
C PHE A 505 -25.01 -8.84 18.65
N LYS A 506 -25.35 -9.24 19.86
CA LYS A 506 -26.65 -9.81 20.17
C LYS A 506 -27.67 -8.70 19.84
N LYS A 507 -28.26 -8.79 18.67
CA LYS A 507 -29.44 -8.03 18.31
C LYS A 507 -30.57 -8.52 19.24
N ASN A 508 -30.70 -7.90 20.40
CA ASN A 508 -31.83 -8.10 21.27
C ASN A 508 -33.07 -7.56 20.53
N LYS A 509 -33.81 -8.46 19.95
CA LYS A 509 -35.17 -8.23 19.49
C LYS A 509 -36.09 -8.25 20.74
N ASN A 510 -36.18 -7.14 21.41
CA ASN A 510 -37.35 -6.77 22.25
C ASN A 510 -36.86 -5.58 23.12
N THR A 511 -37.33 -4.45 22.77
CA THR A 511 -37.82 -3.31 23.54
C THR A 511 -37.46 -2.01 22.87
N ASN A 512 -38.47 -1.23 22.65
CA ASN A 512 -38.45 0.15 22.20
C ASN A 512 -37.65 1.01 23.19
N ASN A 513 -36.84 1.92 22.61
CA ASN A 513 -36.25 3.09 23.24
C ASN A 513 -35.07 2.87 24.22
N ASN A 514 -33.96 3.48 23.81
CA ASN A 514 -32.68 3.74 24.50
C ASN A 514 -31.55 2.77 24.16
N MET A 515 -30.65 3.23 23.28
CA MET A 515 -29.35 2.61 23.00
C MET A 515 -28.37 3.00 24.12
N GLU A 516 -28.28 2.20 25.16
CA GLU A 516 -27.12 2.21 26.05
C GLU A 516 -26.03 1.30 25.47
N ILE A 517 -24.87 1.89 25.15
CA ILE A 517 -23.65 1.16 24.75
C ILE A 517 -22.97 0.70 26.03
N GLY A 518 -23.35 -0.49 26.52
CA GLY A 518 -22.63 -1.20 27.56
C GLY A 518 -21.37 -1.83 27.00
N VAL A 519 -20.21 -1.37 27.41
CA VAL A 519 -18.91 -2.05 27.21
C VAL A 519 -18.74 -3.01 28.38
N ASP A 520 -19.18 -4.26 28.21
CA ASP A 520 -18.88 -5.32 29.17
C ASP A 520 -17.42 -5.76 29.00
N ILE A 521 -16.57 -5.26 29.90
CA ILE A 521 -15.23 -5.80 30.11
C ILE A 521 -15.41 -7.09 30.92
N TYR A 522 -15.35 -8.24 30.24
CA TYR A 522 -15.32 -9.54 30.92
C TYR A 522 -13.95 -9.69 31.61
N ASN A 523 -13.95 -9.53 32.93
CA ASN A 523 -12.86 -9.93 33.82
C ASN A 523 -12.89 -11.45 34.01
N GLU A 524 -11.89 -12.18 33.50
CA GLU A 524 -11.72 -13.62 33.59
C GLU A 524 -11.35 -14.14 35.01
N ASN A 525 -11.52 -13.36 36.07
CA ASN A 525 -11.13 -13.73 37.44
C ASN A 525 -12.27 -14.34 38.30
N THR A 526 -13.40 -14.79 37.69
CA THR A 526 -14.52 -15.33 38.47
C THR A 526 -14.90 -16.79 38.12
N LYS A 527 -13.93 -17.63 37.69
CA LYS A 527 -14.16 -19.07 37.55
C LYS A 527 -13.18 -19.94 38.31
N LEU A 528 -12.89 -19.63 39.57
CA LEU A 528 -12.17 -20.52 40.50
C LEU A 528 -12.73 -20.45 41.91
N LYS A 529 -14.08 -20.50 42.08
CA LYS A 529 -14.70 -20.76 43.38
C LYS A 529 -16.11 -21.29 43.18
N GLU A 530 -16.22 -22.53 42.71
CA GLU A 530 -17.40 -23.40 42.93
C GLU A 530 -17.06 -24.79 42.41
N VAL A 531 -16.14 -25.50 43.05
CA VAL A 531 -16.09 -26.94 43.21
C VAL A 531 -15.35 -27.19 44.52
N ASN A 532 -16.08 -27.26 45.61
CA ASN A 532 -15.87 -28.11 46.74
C ASN A 532 -17.19 -28.26 47.49
#